data_dff2cdebac60e200ffc6c9c807faf850
#
_entry.id   dff2cdebac60e200ffc6c9c807faf850
#
_cell.length_a   1.000
_cell.length_b   1.000
_cell.length_c   1.000
_cell.angle_alpha   90.00
_cell.angle_beta   90.00
_cell.angle_gamma   90.00
#
_symmetry.space_group_name_H-M   'P 1'
#
loop_
_entity.id
_entity.type
_entity.pdbx_description
1 polymer ?
#
loop_
_entity_poly.entity_id
_entity_poly.type
_entity_poly.pdbx_seq_one_letter_code
_entity_poly.pdbx_strand_id
1 'polypeptide(L)' 'MADLTQVELQNLRHLIGGHDTAHQKLTAYSNQCVDPQIKQMFTKAAQDALTTKQKLITFLN' A
#
# COMPACT_ATOMS: atom_id res chain seq x y z
N MET A 1 5.73 21.58 -2.89
CA MET A 1 4.75 20.74 -2.19
C MET A 1 3.40 21.42 -2.14
N ALA A 2 2.36 20.66 -2.33
CA ALA A 2 1.01 21.18 -2.19
C ALA A 2 0.71 21.49 -0.72
N ASP A 3 0.00 22.61 -0.50
CA ASP A 3 -0.48 22.95 0.84
C ASP A 3 -1.69 22.08 1.16
N LEU A 4 -1.57 21.25 2.16
CA LEU A 4 -2.62 20.34 2.57
C LEU A 4 -3.37 20.91 3.76
N THR A 5 -4.71 20.80 3.72
CA THR A 5 -5.51 21.07 4.91
C THR A 5 -5.25 19.98 5.95
N GLN A 6 -5.66 20.23 7.19
CA GLN A 6 -5.52 19.21 8.24
C GLN A 6 -6.33 17.96 7.93
N VAL A 7 -7.52 18.12 7.35
CA VAL A 7 -8.35 16.98 6.97
C VAL A 7 -7.69 16.17 5.87
N GLU A 8 -7.16 16.85 4.86
CA GLU A 8 -6.43 16.17 3.78
C GLU A 8 -5.20 15.45 4.30
N LEU A 9 -4.47 16.07 5.23
CA LEU A 9 -3.29 15.46 5.82
C LEU A 9 -3.64 14.21 6.63
N GLN A 10 -4.72 14.25 7.41
CA GLN A 10 -5.20 13.09 8.15
C GLN A 10 -5.60 11.97 7.21
N ASN A 11 -6.33 12.30 6.14
CA ASN A 11 -6.76 11.31 5.16
C ASN A 11 -5.55 10.69 4.46
N LEU A 12 -4.55 11.50 4.14
CA LEU A 12 -3.32 11.02 3.50
C LEU A 12 -2.58 10.03 4.40
N ARG A 13 -2.42 10.36 5.68
CA ARG A 13 -1.78 9.47 6.65
C ARG A 13 -2.54 8.16 6.80
N HIS A 14 -3.87 8.26 6.84
CA HIS A 14 -4.72 7.08 6.94
C HIS A 14 -4.55 6.16 5.73
N LEU A 15 -4.52 6.74 4.53
CA LEU A 15 -4.33 5.99 3.29
C LEU A 15 -2.94 5.33 3.24
N ILE A 16 -1.91 6.05 3.68
CA ILE A 16 -0.55 5.50 3.74
C ILE A 16 -0.52 4.27 4.65
N GLY A 17 -1.12 4.39 5.84
CA GLY A 17 -1.19 3.28 6.79
C GLY A 17 -1.98 2.11 6.24
N GLY A 18 -3.11 2.38 5.56
CA GLY A 18 -3.94 1.35 4.95
C GLY A 18 -3.21 0.58 3.86
N HIS A 19 -2.46 1.29 3.01
CA HIS A 19 -1.69 0.65 1.94
C HIS A 19 -0.50 -0.13 2.50
N ASP A 20 0.12 0.36 3.57
CA ASP A 20 1.19 -0.38 4.23
C ASP A 20 0.67 -1.70 4.82
N THR A 21 -0.46 -1.66 5.51
CA THR A 21 -1.10 -2.86 6.06
C THR A 21 -1.48 -3.83 4.94
N ALA A 22 -2.07 -3.31 3.85
CA ALA A 22 -2.44 -4.14 2.71
C ALA A 22 -1.21 -4.81 2.09
N HIS A 23 -0.12 -4.08 1.93
CA HIS A 23 1.13 -4.64 1.41
C HIS A 23 1.61 -5.80 2.28
N GLN A 24 1.63 -5.62 3.60
CA GLN A 24 2.07 -6.66 4.53
C GLN A 24 1.18 -7.90 4.48
N LYS A 25 -0.13 -7.71 4.48
CA LYS A 25 -1.09 -8.82 4.43
C LYS A 25 -1.00 -9.58 3.12
N LEU A 26 -0.93 -8.86 2.01
CA LEU A 26 -0.86 -9.48 0.68
C LEU A 26 0.45 -10.25 0.51
N THR A 27 1.55 -9.74 1.06
CA THR A 27 2.82 -10.44 1.06
C THR A 27 2.71 -11.75 1.86
N ALA A 28 2.08 -11.70 3.02
CA ALA A 28 1.88 -12.89 3.85
C ALA A 28 1.02 -13.93 3.12
N TYR A 29 -0.07 -13.49 2.49
CA TYR A 29 -0.94 -14.38 1.71
C TYR A 29 -0.18 -15.02 0.56
N SER A 30 0.62 -14.23 -0.16
CA SER A 30 1.46 -14.75 -1.24
C SER A 30 2.38 -15.88 -0.75
N ASN A 31 2.99 -15.69 0.40
CA ASN A 31 3.90 -16.68 0.97
C ASN A 31 3.18 -17.96 1.38
N GLN A 32 1.89 -17.89 1.66
CA GLN A 32 1.07 -19.04 2.05
C GLN A 32 0.41 -19.75 0.86
N CYS A 33 0.42 -19.14 -0.32
CA CYS A 33 -0.22 -19.71 -1.49
C CYS A 33 0.60 -20.87 -2.04
N VAL A 34 -0.11 -21.95 -2.39
CA VAL A 34 0.46 -23.10 -3.08
C VAL A 34 0.31 -22.94 -4.60
N ASP A 35 -0.84 -22.44 -5.06
CA ASP A 35 -1.11 -22.23 -6.47
C ASP A 35 -0.25 -21.08 -7.02
N PRO A 36 0.59 -21.34 -8.06
CA PRO A 36 1.48 -20.30 -8.57
C PRO A 36 0.76 -19.10 -9.16
N GLN A 37 -0.40 -19.30 -9.78
CA GLN A 37 -1.16 -18.19 -10.39
C GLN A 37 -1.74 -17.28 -9.33
N ILE A 38 -2.31 -17.85 -8.28
CA ILE A 38 -2.85 -17.08 -7.15
C ILE A 38 -1.72 -16.38 -6.40
N LYS A 39 -0.60 -17.06 -6.21
CA LYS A 39 0.59 -16.47 -5.60
C LYS A 39 1.06 -15.23 -6.36
N GLN A 40 1.09 -15.30 -7.70
CA GLN A 40 1.48 -14.16 -8.53
C GLN A 40 0.50 -13.00 -8.39
N MET A 41 -0.80 -13.28 -8.30
CA MET A 41 -1.81 -12.24 -8.10
C MET A 41 -1.58 -11.49 -6.79
N PHE A 42 -1.35 -12.21 -5.70
CA PHE A 42 -1.09 -11.58 -4.40
C PHE A 42 0.24 -10.83 -4.39
N THR A 43 1.26 -11.38 -5.03
CA THR A 43 2.58 -10.72 -5.12
C THR A 43 2.46 -9.41 -5.86
N LYS A 44 1.73 -9.39 -6.98
CA LYS A 44 1.52 -8.16 -7.75
C LYS A 44 0.70 -7.15 -6.97
N ALA A 45 -0.36 -7.60 -6.30
CA ALA A 45 -1.19 -6.71 -5.49
C ALA A 45 -0.39 -6.11 -4.33
N ALA A 46 0.48 -6.90 -3.69
CA ALA A 46 1.36 -6.42 -2.64
C ALA A 46 2.31 -5.34 -3.16
N GLN A 47 2.88 -5.56 -4.35
CA GLN A 47 3.78 -4.60 -4.97
C GLN A 47 3.05 -3.31 -5.33
N ASP A 48 1.83 -3.42 -5.86
CA ASP A 48 1.01 -2.25 -6.21
C ASP A 48 0.68 -1.42 -4.96
N ALA A 49 0.36 -2.09 -3.85
CA ALA A 49 0.09 -1.40 -2.58
C ALA A 49 1.33 -0.65 -2.07
N LEU A 50 2.50 -1.26 -2.18
CA LEU A 50 3.75 -0.62 -1.79
C LEU A 50 4.05 0.60 -2.67
N THR A 51 3.88 0.48 -3.97
CA THR A 51 4.10 1.57 -4.92
C THR A 51 3.16 2.74 -4.61
N THR A 52 1.88 2.45 -4.35
CA THR A 52 0.90 3.49 -4.00
C THR A 52 1.28 4.17 -2.69
N LYS A 53 1.68 3.40 -1.69
CA LYS A 53 2.16 3.95 -0.42
C LYS A 53 3.31 4.93 -0.65
N GLN A 54 4.29 4.54 -1.45
CA GLN A 54 5.46 5.37 -1.72
C GLN A 54 5.08 6.68 -2.43
N LYS A 55 4.13 6.62 -3.34
CA LYS A 55 3.60 7.82 -4.00
C LYS A 55 2.91 8.75 -3.01
N LEU A 56 2.09 8.18 -2.13
CA LEU A 56 1.36 8.97 -1.14
C LEU A 56 2.32 9.67 -0.17
N ILE A 57 3.40 9.00 0.22
CA ILE A 57 4.40 9.57 1.13
C ILE A 57 5.03 10.82 0.53
N THR A 58 5.18 10.89 -0.79
CA THR A 58 5.80 12.07 -1.42
C THR A 58 5.01 13.35 -1.17
N PHE A 59 3.71 13.24 -0.89
CA PHE A 59 2.88 14.41 -0.59
C PHE A 59 3.08 14.95 0.83
N LEU A 60 3.79 14.21 1.67
CA LEU A 60 4.07 14.65 3.04
C LEU A 60 5.31 15.56 3.13
N ASN A 61 6.12 15.62 2.09
CA ASN A 61 7.36 16.41 2.08
C ASN A 61 7.20 17.76 1.45
#